data_0c428f040ef8f41a26eb1d83778c7cd7
#
_entry.id   0c428f040ef8f41a26eb1d83778c7cd7
#
_cell.length_a   1.000
_cell.length_b   1.000
_cell.length_c   1.000
_cell.angle_alpha   90.00
_cell.angle_beta   90.00
_cell.angle_gamma   90.00
#
_symmetry.space_group_name_H-M   'P 1'
#
loop_
_entity.id
_entity.type
_entity.pdbx_description
1 polymer ?
#
loop_
_entity_poly.entity_id
_entity_poly.type
_entity_poly.pdbx_seq_one_letter_code
_entity_poly.pdbx_strand_id
1 'polypeptide(L)'
;MFNEAMLAKLAWRLLHDDNSLFFSVFKARFFPNETILKAKEAPSTSYAWKSILKGRDVINKGALWRVGDGKQIRIWADNWLPSRNATRITTLVLWGQENYNVEVLINPVTRSWRGEVIDHVFNPAEAEVIKAIPLSSSSQADTLIWPFNPSGQYSVKSSYRFLQEYAKNSHAPAQDSAFWKKKVWSLEAPSKVKNFV
;
A
#
# COMPACT_ATOMS: atom_id res chain seq x y z
N MET A 1 9.03 12.95 -5.28
CA MET A 1 7.58 12.65 -5.45
C MET A 1 7.20 12.14 -6.84
N PHE A 2 7.43 12.88 -7.97
CA PHE A 2 7.02 12.38 -9.30
C PHE A 2 7.76 11.09 -9.69
N ASN A 3 9.07 11.06 -9.53
CA ASN A 3 9.88 9.87 -9.80
C ASN A 3 9.46 8.67 -8.93
N GLU A 4 9.16 8.90 -7.66
CA GLU A 4 8.66 7.85 -6.74
C GLU A 4 7.31 7.30 -7.22
N ALA A 5 6.40 8.18 -7.69
CA ALA A 5 5.13 7.73 -8.26
C ALA A 5 5.32 6.90 -9.54
N MET A 6 6.31 7.21 -10.36
CA MET A 6 6.66 6.39 -11.54
C MET A 6 7.26 5.04 -11.14
N LEU A 7 8.16 5.01 -10.18
CA LEU A 7 8.76 3.78 -9.66
C LEU A 7 7.72 2.87 -9.01
N ALA A 8 6.77 3.47 -8.29
CA ALA A 8 5.67 2.72 -7.70
C ALA A 8 4.75 2.08 -8.75
N LYS A 9 4.63 2.64 -9.96
CA LYS A 9 3.91 1.99 -11.05
C LYS A 9 4.58 0.67 -11.48
N LEU A 10 5.91 0.60 -11.44
CA LEU A 10 6.64 -0.65 -11.72
C LEU A 10 6.42 -1.68 -10.62
N ALA A 11 6.48 -1.25 -9.36
CA ALA A 11 6.19 -2.13 -8.22
C ALA A 11 4.72 -2.62 -8.24
N TRP A 12 3.77 -1.77 -8.63
CA TRP A 12 2.37 -2.15 -8.80
C TRP A 12 2.17 -3.22 -9.89
N ARG A 13 2.90 -3.11 -10.99
CA ARG A 13 2.88 -4.15 -12.04
C ARG A 13 3.40 -5.50 -11.53
N LEU A 14 4.43 -5.52 -10.69
CA LEU A 14 4.93 -6.76 -10.08
C LEU A 14 3.95 -7.37 -9.05
N LEU A 15 2.88 -6.68 -8.67
CA LEU A 15 1.83 -7.20 -7.79
C LEU A 15 0.64 -7.80 -8.56
N HIS A 16 0.37 -7.31 -9.79
CA HIS A 16 -0.89 -7.56 -10.47
C HIS A 16 -0.74 -8.14 -11.89
N ASP A 17 0.47 -8.17 -12.45
CA ASP A 17 0.74 -8.61 -13.82
C ASP A 17 1.72 -9.80 -13.80
N ASP A 18 1.23 -10.93 -13.26
CA ASP A 18 2.02 -12.16 -13.07
C ASP A 18 2.32 -12.91 -14.38
N ASN A 19 1.63 -12.59 -15.46
CA ASN A 19 1.85 -13.17 -16.79
C ASN A 19 2.92 -12.46 -17.62
N SER A 20 3.47 -11.33 -17.15
CA SER A 20 4.46 -10.58 -17.92
C SER A 20 5.87 -11.15 -17.76
N LEU A 21 6.68 -11.02 -18.83
CA LEU A 21 8.11 -11.32 -18.79
C LEU A 21 8.82 -10.50 -17.70
N PHE A 22 8.38 -9.24 -17.51
CA PHE A 22 8.88 -8.37 -16.46
C PHE A 22 8.69 -9.00 -15.06
N PHE A 23 7.48 -9.49 -14.75
CA PHE A 23 7.23 -10.20 -13.51
C PHE A 23 8.09 -11.45 -13.37
N SER A 24 8.12 -12.32 -14.40
CA SER A 24 8.85 -13.59 -14.36
C SER A 24 10.33 -13.42 -14.07
N VAL A 25 10.98 -12.45 -14.74
CA VAL A 25 12.41 -12.15 -14.53
C VAL A 25 12.69 -11.61 -13.13
N PHE A 26 11.89 -10.65 -12.67
CA PHE A 26 12.09 -10.05 -11.35
C PHE A 26 11.74 -11.02 -10.22
N LYS A 27 10.67 -11.80 -10.38
CA LYS A 27 10.25 -12.83 -9.43
C LYS A 27 11.34 -13.86 -9.22
N ALA A 28 11.85 -14.46 -10.29
CA ALA A 28 12.87 -15.49 -10.22
C ALA A 28 14.17 -15.00 -9.56
N ARG A 29 14.55 -13.74 -9.82
CA ARG A 29 15.84 -13.21 -9.37
C ARG A 29 15.81 -12.60 -7.96
N PHE A 30 14.72 -11.90 -7.59
CA PHE A 30 14.74 -11.05 -6.41
C PHE A 30 13.75 -11.43 -5.31
N PHE A 31 12.68 -12.16 -5.62
CA PHE A 31 11.69 -12.58 -4.61
C PHE A 31 11.01 -13.92 -4.94
N PRO A 32 11.78 -15.00 -5.19
CA PRO A 32 11.28 -16.29 -5.67
C PRO A 32 10.16 -16.87 -4.78
N ASN A 33 10.30 -16.76 -3.48
CA ASN A 33 9.41 -17.39 -2.49
C ASN A 33 8.46 -16.39 -1.80
N GLU A 34 8.53 -15.10 -2.14
CA GLU A 34 7.77 -14.04 -1.47
C GLU A 34 7.01 -13.18 -2.48
N THR A 35 6.27 -12.20 -1.98
CA THR A 35 5.71 -11.12 -2.79
C THR A 35 6.67 -9.93 -2.79
N ILE A 36 6.54 -9.04 -3.78
CA ILE A 36 7.35 -7.82 -3.81
C ILE A 36 7.17 -6.96 -2.54
N LEU A 37 5.99 -7.02 -1.90
CA LEU A 37 5.73 -6.26 -0.66
C LEU A 37 6.65 -6.68 0.49
N LYS A 38 7.05 -7.96 0.53
CA LYS A 38 7.92 -8.53 1.56
C LYS A 38 9.38 -8.65 1.12
N ALA A 39 9.67 -8.44 -0.16
CA ALA A 39 11.00 -8.60 -0.73
C ALA A 39 12.03 -7.71 -0.05
N LYS A 40 13.21 -8.26 0.22
CA LYS A 40 14.31 -7.56 0.89
C LYS A 40 15.33 -7.03 -0.12
N GLU A 41 16.02 -5.98 0.27
CA GLU A 41 17.18 -5.49 -0.46
C GLU A 41 18.41 -6.31 -0.05
N ALA A 42 19.09 -6.94 -1.03
CA ALA A 42 20.35 -7.62 -0.81
C ALA A 42 21.54 -6.68 -1.10
N PRO A 43 22.71 -6.84 -0.44
CA PRO A 43 23.84 -5.93 -0.60
C PRO A 43 24.34 -5.77 -2.04
N SER A 44 24.28 -6.81 -2.87
CA SER A 44 24.72 -6.82 -4.27
C SER A 44 23.61 -6.55 -5.29
N THR A 45 22.53 -5.93 -4.86
CA THR A 45 21.33 -5.74 -5.67
C THR A 45 21.52 -4.67 -6.76
N SER A 46 20.95 -4.90 -7.94
CA SER A 46 20.99 -3.93 -9.04
C SER A 46 20.32 -2.61 -8.67
N TYR A 47 20.82 -1.52 -9.27
CA TYR A 47 20.25 -0.19 -9.05
C TYR A 47 18.76 -0.12 -9.43
N ALA A 48 18.37 -0.83 -10.51
CA ALA A 48 16.97 -0.92 -10.94
C ALA A 48 16.08 -1.54 -9.86
N TRP A 49 16.51 -2.61 -9.22
CA TRP A 49 15.76 -3.25 -8.14
C TRP A 49 15.63 -2.33 -6.92
N LYS A 50 16.71 -1.68 -6.50
CA LYS A 50 16.68 -0.69 -5.41
C LYS A 50 15.66 0.42 -5.69
N SER A 51 15.60 0.89 -6.93
CA SER A 51 14.63 1.91 -7.34
C SER A 51 13.19 1.39 -7.27
N ILE A 52 12.91 0.15 -7.69
CA ILE A 52 11.59 -0.47 -7.58
C ILE A 52 11.18 -0.63 -6.10
N LEU A 53 12.11 -1.02 -5.22
CA LEU A 53 11.83 -1.12 -3.79
C LEU A 53 11.45 0.24 -3.16
N LYS A 54 12.07 1.33 -3.59
CA LYS A 54 11.62 2.69 -3.20
C LYS A 54 10.19 2.98 -3.67
N GLY A 55 9.85 2.55 -4.89
CA GLY A 55 8.47 2.63 -5.39
C GLY A 55 7.49 1.80 -4.58
N ARG A 56 7.88 0.59 -4.13
CA ARG A 56 7.09 -0.26 -3.24
C ARG A 56 6.69 0.46 -1.94
N ASP A 57 7.56 1.30 -1.41
CA ASP A 57 7.28 2.01 -0.16
C ASP A 57 6.11 2.99 -0.31
N VAL A 58 5.89 3.55 -1.50
CA VAL A 58 4.70 4.34 -1.81
C VAL A 58 3.44 3.48 -1.78
N ILE A 59 3.51 2.27 -2.32
CA ILE A 59 2.39 1.31 -2.29
C ILE A 59 2.06 0.92 -0.86
N ASN A 60 3.06 0.57 -0.06
CA ASN A 60 2.88 0.21 1.35
C ASN A 60 2.21 1.31 2.18
N LYS A 61 2.42 2.60 1.80
CA LYS A 61 1.80 3.74 2.48
C LYS A 61 0.36 3.99 2.03
N GLY A 62 0.06 3.78 0.76
CA GLY A 62 -1.21 4.24 0.18
C GLY A 62 -2.15 3.14 -0.31
N ALA A 63 -1.69 1.92 -0.52
CA ALA A 63 -2.57 0.84 -0.94
C ALA A 63 -3.41 0.31 0.23
N LEU A 64 -4.59 -0.19 -0.11
CA LEU A 64 -5.57 -0.73 0.82
C LEU A 64 -5.97 -2.14 0.39
N TRP A 65 -6.03 -3.06 1.32
CA TRP A 65 -6.60 -4.37 1.08
C TRP A 65 -8.13 -4.30 1.05
N ARG A 66 -8.72 -4.80 -0.01
CA ARG A 66 -10.15 -5.09 -0.09
C ARG A 66 -10.36 -6.52 0.39
N VAL A 67 -11.13 -6.66 1.45
CA VAL A 67 -11.41 -7.94 2.08
C VAL A 67 -12.24 -8.82 1.14
N GLY A 68 -11.74 -10.00 0.88
CA GLY A 68 -12.40 -11.08 0.19
C GLY A 68 -12.67 -12.25 1.13
N ASP A 69 -11.82 -13.26 1.15
CA ASP A 69 -11.90 -14.39 2.10
C ASP A 69 -11.11 -14.16 3.40
N GLY A 70 -10.33 -13.09 3.48
CA GLY A 70 -9.57 -12.67 4.65
C GLY A 70 -8.28 -13.44 4.91
N LYS A 71 -7.87 -14.37 4.01
CA LYS A 71 -6.73 -15.26 4.23
C LYS A 71 -5.37 -14.61 4.04
N GLN A 72 -5.31 -13.56 3.22
CA GLN A 72 -4.05 -12.89 2.89
C GLN A 72 -3.79 -11.64 3.72
N ILE A 73 -4.80 -11.14 4.44
CA ILE A 73 -4.74 -9.88 5.17
C ILE A 73 -4.46 -10.16 6.65
N ARG A 74 -3.35 -9.65 7.16
CA ARG A 74 -3.04 -9.70 8.58
C ARG A 74 -3.76 -8.56 9.29
N ILE A 75 -4.53 -8.87 10.32
CA ILE A 75 -5.36 -7.92 11.06
C ILE A 75 -4.55 -6.69 11.50
N TRP A 76 -3.41 -6.92 12.12
CA TRP A 76 -2.64 -5.87 12.81
C TRP A 76 -1.57 -5.21 11.94
N ALA A 77 -1.14 -5.87 10.85
CA ALA A 77 0.01 -5.43 10.08
C ALA A 77 -0.36 -4.73 8.77
N ASP A 78 -1.48 -5.10 8.16
CA ASP A 78 -1.83 -4.64 6.84
C ASP A 78 -2.83 -3.46 6.87
N ASN A 79 -2.86 -2.66 5.81
CA ASN A 79 -3.83 -1.58 5.64
C ASN A 79 -5.11 -2.16 5.03
N TRP A 80 -6.19 -2.26 5.78
CA TRP A 80 -7.44 -2.81 5.28
C TRP A 80 -8.71 -2.09 5.78
N LEU A 81 -8.57 -1.12 6.70
CA LEU A 81 -9.70 -0.30 7.12
C LEU A 81 -9.96 0.83 6.11
N PRO A 82 -11.19 0.97 5.57
CA PRO A 82 -11.55 2.05 4.65
C PRO A 82 -11.83 3.35 5.41
N SER A 83 -10.91 3.77 6.26
CA SER A 83 -11.03 4.99 7.07
C SER A 83 -10.06 6.06 6.58
N ARG A 84 -10.48 7.33 6.61
CA ARG A 84 -9.62 8.47 6.28
C ARG A 84 -8.53 8.73 7.34
N ASN A 85 -8.80 8.37 8.59
CA ASN A 85 -7.93 8.70 9.71
C ASN A 85 -6.90 7.60 9.99
N ALA A 86 -7.27 6.34 9.80
CA ALA A 86 -6.38 5.21 10.01
C ALA A 86 -6.78 4.04 9.11
N THR A 87 -5.88 3.61 8.25
CA THR A 87 -6.08 2.42 7.38
C THR A 87 -5.63 1.13 8.07
N ARG A 88 -4.99 1.25 9.21
CA ARG A 88 -4.55 0.14 10.09
C ARG A 88 -5.28 0.16 11.40
N ILE A 89 -5.38 -1.01 12.01
CA ILE A 89 -5.86 -1.18 13.37
C ILE A 89 -4.89 -0.48 14.34
N THR A 90 -5.44 0.28 15.27
CA THR A 90 -4.71 0.96 16.35
C THR A 90 -4.92 0.32 17.71
N THR A 91 -5.96 -0.50 17.87
CA THR A 91 -6.18 -1.32 19.06
C THR A 91 -4.97 -2.20 19.33
N LEU A 92 -4.54 -2.27 20.58
CA LEU A 92 -3.38 -3.08 20.98
C LEU A 92 -3.67 -4.56 20.74
N VAL A 93 -2.73 -5.23 20.08
CA VAL A 93 -2.81 -6.66 19.85
C VAL A 93 -2.68 -7.43 21.16
N LEU A 94 -3.53 -8.43 21.36
CA LEU A 94 -3.39 -9.37 22.46
C LEU A 94 -2.24 -10.34 22.17
N TRP A 95 -1.51 -10.70 23.21
CA TRP A 95 -0.35 -11.57 23.10
C TRP A 95 -0.70 -12.90 22.40
N GLY A 96 0.09 -13.28 21.42
CA GLY A 96 -0.12 -14.48 20.61
C GLY A 96 -1.06 -14.33 19.40
N GLN A 97 -1.65 -13.15 19.18
CA GLN A 97 -2.58 -12.89 18.07
C GLN A 97 -1.98 -12.06 16.93
N GLU A 98 -0.70 -11.71 17.02
CA GLU A 98 -0.02 -10.79 16.09
C GLU A 98 -0.10 -11.24 14.62
N ASN A 99 -0.20 -12.55 14.39
CA ASN A 99 -0.21 -13.15 13.06
C ASN A 99 -1.60 -13.56 12.55
N TYR A 100 -2.66 -13.21 13.26
CA TYR A 100 -4.01 -13.58 12.82
C TYR A 100 -4.42 -12.83 11.57
N ASN A 101 -5.03 -13.57 10.65
CA ASN A 101 -5.60 -13.04 9.42
C ASN A 101 -7.07 -12.65 9.63
N VAL A 102 -7.57 -11.78 8.76
CA VAL A 102 -8.96 -11.28 8.82
C VAL A 102 -10.00 -12.39 8.71
N GLU A 103 -9.66 -13.54 8.12
CA GLU A 103 -10.55 -14.73 8.02
C GLU A 103 -11.13 -15.17 9.37
N VAL A 104 -10.40 -15.01 10.49
CA VAL A 104 -10.88 -15.39 11.83
C VAL A 104 -12.06 -14.54 12.29
N LEU A 105 -12.20 -13.33 11.72
CA LEU A 105 -13.29 -12.39 12.01
C LEU A 105 -14.52 -12.66 11.14
N ILE A 106 -14.43 -13.55 10.14
CA ILE A 106 -15.50 -13.86 9.19
C ILE A 106 -16.11 -15.21 9.56
N ASN A 107 -17.44 -15.28 9.60
CA ASN A 107 -18.14 -16.55 9.71
C ASN A 107 -18.10 -17.26 8.33
N PRO A 108 -17.47 -18.45 8.21
CA PRO A 108 -17.30 -19.11 6.93
C PRO A 108 -18.62 -19.62 6.31
N VAL A 109 -19.65 -19.87 7.14
CA VAL A 109 -20.93 -20.37 6.68
C VAL A 109 -21.85 -19.27 6.18
N THR A 110 -22.01 -18.21 7.01
CA THR A 110 -22.93 -17.11 6.71
C THR A 110 -22.29 -16.00 5.88
N ARG A 111 -20.96 -16.02 5.72
CA ARG A 111 -20.18 -14.95 5.07
C ARG A 111 -20.49 -13.57 5.63
N SER A 112 -20.62 -13.49 6.94
CA SER A 112 -20.85 -12.26 7.71
C SER A 112 -19.75 -12.05 8.75
N TRP A 113 -19.61 -10.83 9.21
CA TRP A 113 -18.71 -10.52 10.31
C TRP A 113 -19.16 -11.18 11.62
N ARG A 114 -18.22 -11.69 12.41
CA ARG A 114 -18.45 -12.18 13.77
C ARG A 114 -18.52 -10.99 14.72
N GLY A 115 -19.69 -10.31 14.77
CA GLY A 115 -19.88 -9.06 15.50
C GLY A 115 -19.42 -9.12 16.95
N GLU A 116 -19.80 -10.16 17.70
CA GLU A 116 -19.41 -10.32 19.11
C GLU A 116 -17.88 -10.37 19.30
N VAL A 117 -17.17 -11.08 18.42
CA VAL A 117 -15.70 -11.15 18.47
C VAL A 117 -15.09 -9.79 18.18
N ILE A 118 -15.62 -9.08 17.18
CA ILE A 118 -15.14 -7.75 16.79
C ILE A 118 -15.35 -6.74 17.90
N ASP A 119 -16.53 -6.73 18.51
CA ASP A 119 -16.87 -5.80 19.61
C ASP A 119 -16.04 -6.07 20.87
N HIS A 120 -15.59 -7.31 21.07
CA HIS A 120 -14.74 -7.67 22.20
C HIS A 120 -13.26 -7.33 21.98
N VAL A 121 -12.77 -7.45 20.75
CA VAL A 121 -11.33 -7.34 20.42
C VAL A 121 -10.93 -5.90 20.08
N PHE A 122 -11.78 -5.16 19.36
CA PHE A 122 -11.44 -3.85 18.82
C PHE A 122 -12.11 -2.71 19.60
N ASN A 123 -11.51 -1.53 19.53
CA ASN A 123 -12.19 -0.35 20.08
C ASN A 123 -13.50 -0.06 19.30
N PRO A 124 -14.49 0.61 19.91
CA PRO A 124 -15.80 0.81 19.29
C PRO A 124 -15.76 1.47 17.91
N ALA A 125 -14.86 2.43 17.70
CA ALA A 125 -14.74 3.13 16.41
C ALA A 125 -14.24 2.19 15.31
N GLU A 126 -13.26 1.35 15.59
CA GLU A 126 -12.75 0.35 14.66
C GLU A 126 -13.77 -0.76 14.42
N ALA A 127 -14.44 -1.23 15.45
CA ALA A 127 -15.47 -2.27 15.36
C ALA A 127 -16.59 -1.84 14.41
N GLU A 128 -17.06 -0.60 14.50
CA GLU A 128 -18.08 -0.07 13.59
C GLU A 128 -17.58 -0.01 12.13
N VAL A 129 -16.35 0.46 11.90
CA VAL A 129 -15.75 0.50 10.57
C VAL A 129 -15.60 -0.91 9.99
N ILE A 130 -15.14 -1.89 10.79
CA ILE A 130 -14.99 -3.28 10.36
C ILE A 130 -16.33 -3.88 9.96
N LYS A 131 -17.35 -3.76 10.82
CA LYS A 131 -18.70 -4.29 10.57
C LYS A 131 -19.36 -3.66 9.35
N ALA A 132 -19.01 -2.41 9.01
CA ALA A 132 -19.50 -1.70 7.82
C ALA A 132 -18.84 -2.16 6.50
N ILE A 133 -17.72 -2.89 6.52
CA ILE A 133 -17.09 -3.39 5.30
C ILE A 133 -17.99 -4.47 4.67
N PRO A 134 -18.43 -4.29 3.41
CA PRO A 134 -19.25 -5.28 2.75
C PRO A 134 -18.42 -6.53 2.42
N LEU A 135 -18.94 -7.70 2.80
CA LEU A 135 -18.38 -8.99 2.42
C LEU A 135 -19.12 -9.55 1.20
N SER A 136 -18.36 -10.12 0.26
CA SER A 136 -18.96 -10.83 -0.88
C SER A 136 -19.61 -12.13 -0.42
N SER A 137 -20.77 -12.46 -0.98
CA SER A 137 -21.42 -13.76 -0.79
C SER A 137 -20.61 -14.94 -1.33
N SER A 138 -19.76 -14.69 -2.34
CA SER A 138 -18.81 -15.65 -2.87
C SER A 138 -17.44 -15.52 -2.20
N SER A 139 -16.74 -16.66 -2.01
CA SER A 139 -15.37 -16.67 -1.47
C SER A 139 -14.38 -16.19 -2.54
N GLN A 140 -14.28 -14.88 -2.67
CA GLN A 140 -13.28 -14.26 -3.53
C GLN A 140 -11.98 -14.04 -2.75
N ALA A 141 -10.85 -14.09 -3.42
CA ALA A 141 -9.57 -13.78 -2.81
C ALA A 141 -9.48 -12.28 -2.43
N ASP A 142 -8.71 -11.99 -1.39
CA ASP A 142 -8.38 -10.64 -1.01
C ASP A 142 -7.64 -9.93 -2.16
N THR A 143 -7.90 -8.63 -2.32
CA THR A 143 -7.32 -7.86 -3.43
C THR A 143 -6.71 -6.56 -2.92
N LEU A 144 -5.47 -6.30 -3.28
CA LEU A 144 -4.83 -5.02 -2.99
C LEU A 144 -5.30 -3.99 -4.02
N ILE A 145 -5.84 -2.86 -3.55
CA ILE A 145 -6.36 -1.79 -4.39
C ILE A 145 -5.65 -0.46 -4.11
N TRP A 146 -5.72 0.45 -5.09
CA TRP A 146 -5.27 1.83 -4.95
C TRP A 146 -6.49 2.75 -4.74
N PRO A 147 -6.81 3.15 -3.49
CA PRO A 147 -8.08 3.80 -3.17
C PRO A 147 -8.22 5.23 -3.72
N PHE A 148 -7.10 5.84 -4.16
CA PHE A 148 -7.06 7.19 -4.74
C PHE A 148 -7.46 7.24 -6.22
N ASN A 149 -7.92 6.11 -6.77
CA ASN A 149 -8.47 6.01 -8.10
C ASN A 149 -9.80 5.22 -8.04
N PRO A 150 -10.92 5.72 -8.62
CA PRO A 150 -12.21 5.03 -8.59
C PRO A 150 -12.18 3.60 -9.13
N SER A 151 -11.28 3.29 -10.08
CA SER A 151 -11.10 1.92 -10.61
C SER A 151 -10.38 0.97 -9.65
N GLY A 152 -9.85 1.45 -8.53
CA GLY A 152 -8.96 0.68 -7.65
C GLY A 152 -7.57 0.41 -8.23
N GLN A 153 -7.30 0.86 -9.45
CA GLN A 153 -6.02 0.65 -10.14
C GLN A 153 -5.05 1.81 -9.89
N TYR A 154 -3.77 1.47 -9.76
CA TYR A 154 -2.73 2.46 -9.57
C TYR A 154 -2.54 3.34 -10.81
N SER A 155 -2.46 4.65 -10.61
CA SER A 155 -2.01 5.60 -11.62
C SER A 155 -0.96 6.55 -11.06
N VAL A 156 0.01 6.93 -11.89
CA VAL A 156 1.07 7.88 -11.50
C VAL A 156 0.46 9.22 -11.04
N LYS A 157 -0.61 9.67 -11.72
CA LYS A 157 -1.31 10.92 -11.40
C LYS A 157 -1.92 10.89 -10.00
N SER A 158 -2.65 9.82 -9.65
CA SER A 158 -3.28 9.69 -8.33
C SER A 158 -2.25 9.51 -7.22
N SER A 159 -1.18 8.76 -7.50
CA SER A 159 -0.08 8.58 -6.56
C SER A 159 0.70 9.86 -6.30
N TYR A 160 0.96 10.66 -7.32
CA TYR A 160 1.61 11.96 -7.15
C TYR A 160 0.78 12.89 -6.24
N ARG A 161 -0.54 12.94 -6.43
CA ARG A 161 -1.45 13.68 -5.54
C ARG A 161 -1.41 13.16 -4.11
N PHE A 162 -1.50 11.84 -3.95
CA PHE A 162 -1.37 11.20 -2.64
C PHE A 162 -0.06 11.60 -1.93
N LEU A 163 1.08 11.54 -2.62
CA LEU A 163 2.38 11.91 -2.04
C LEU A 163 2.44 13.39 -1.65
N GLN A 164 1.80 14.28 -2.42
CA GLN A 164 1.72 15.70 -2.06
C GLN A 164 0.90 15.92 -0.78
N GLU A 165 -0.25 15.24 -0.65
CA GLU A 165 -1.10 15.32 0.54
C GLU A 165 -0.43 14.68 1.75
N TYR A 166 0.19 13.53 1.56
CA TYR A 166 0.94 12.81 2.60
C TYR A 166 2.08 13.67 3.16
N ALA A 167 2.83 14.36 2.31
CA ALA A 167 3.91 15.26 2.74
C ALA A 167 3.40 16.50 3.50
N LYS A 168 2.20 17.00 3.17
CA LYS A 168 1.58 18.12 3.91
C LYS A 168 1.12 17.69 5.30
N ASN A 169 0.63 16.47 5.44
CA ASN A 169 0.06 15.93 6.70
C ASN A 169 1.12 15.35 7.63
N SER A 170 2.21 14.79 7.08
CA SER A 170 3.38 14.42 7.86
C SER A 170 4.15 15.71 8.16
N HIS A 171 3.98 16.30 9.34
CA HIS A 171 4.64 17.53 9.81
C HIS A 171 6.18 17.43 9.80
N ALA A 172 6.77 17.07 8.69
CA ALA A 172 8.15 17.39 8.40
C ALA A 172 8.18 18.87 7.98
N PRO A 173 8.96 19.74 8.64
CA PRO A 173 9.09 21.12 8.20
C PRO A 173 9.47 21.09 6.71
N ALA A 174 8.75 21.88 5.92
CA ALA A 174 9.03 22.10 4.51
C ALA A 174 10.35 22.87 4.36
N GLN A 175 11.44 22.32 4.88
CA GLN A 175 12.78 22.74 4.56
C GLN A 175 13.08 22.14 3.19
N ASP A 176 13.26 23.02 2.23
CA ASP A 176 13.83 22.85 0.91
C ASP A 176 12.97 22.89 -0.34
N SER A 177 11.65 22.77 -0.31
CA SER A 177 10.93 22.84 -1.60
C SER A 177 11.03 24.25 -2.25
N ALA A 178 11.06 25.31 -1.45
CA ALA A 178 11.22 26.69 -1.92
C ALA A 178 12.66 26.99 -2.35
N PHE A 179 13.65 26.48 -1.61
CA PHE A 179 15.07 26.64 -1.91
C PHE A 179 15.43 25.93 -3.22
N TRP A 180 15.03 24.65 -3.38
CA TRP A 180 15.28 23.88 -4.60
C TRP A 180 14.53 24.43 -5.81
N LYS A 181 13.27 24.82 -5.66
CA LYS A 181 12.53 25.48 -6.73
C LYS A 181 13.24 26.73 -7.21
N LYS A 182 13.65 27.62 -6.30
CA LYS A 182 14.35 28.85 -6.65
C LYS A 182 15.70 28.56 -7.33
N LYS A 183 16.47 27.59 -6.82
CA LYS A 183 17.79 27.22 -7.34
C LYS A 183 17.73 26.53 -8.69
N VAL A 184 16.81 25.58 -8.89
CA VAL A 184 16.66 24.84 -10.15
C VAL A 184 16.09 25.73 -11.26
N TRP A 185 15.09 26.56 -10.95
CA TRP A 185 14.50 27.46 -11.95
C TRP A 185 15.39 28.65 -12.32
N SER A 186 16.37 28.99 -11.50
CA SER A 186 17.38 30.00 -11.83
C SER A 186 18.53 29.49 -12.71
N LEU A 187 18.62 28.16 -12.95
CA LEU A 187 19.62 27.60 -13.85
C LEU A 187 19.27 27.91 -15.32
N GLU A 188 20.25 28.35 -16.09
CA GLU A 188 20.13 28.48 -17.55
C GLU A 188 20.18 27.10 -18.24
N ALA A 189 19.13 26.27 -18.03
CA ALA A 189 19.00 24.95 -18.59
C ALA A 189 17.65 24.81 -19.30
N PRO A 190 17.55 24.01 -20.39
CA PRO A 190 16.28 23.74 -21.07
C PRO A 190 15.22 23.21 -20.10
N SER A 191 13.96 23.63 -20.28
CA SER A 191 12.83 23.27 -19.40
C SER A 191 12.67 21.76 -19.18
N LYS A 192 13.01 20.95 -20.18
CA LYS A 192 13.01 19.48 -20.08
C LYS A 192 13.99 18.95 -19.03
N VAL A 193 15.14 19.60 -18.84
CA VAL A 193 16.16 19.19 -17.86
C VAL A 193 15.75 19.61 -16.45
N LYS A 194 15.11 20.77 -16.31
CA LYS A 194 14.63 21.28 -15.00
C LYS A 194 13.55 20.41 -14.36
N ASN A 195 12.85 19.60 -15.14
CA ASN A 195 11.81 18.68 -14.64
C ASN A 195 12.35 17.33 -14.12
N PHE A 196 13.64 17.04 -14.29
CA PHE A 196 14.28 15.80 -13.86
C PHE A 196 15.16 15.94 -12.61
N VAL A 197 15.30 17.15 -12.08
CA VAL A 197 16.03 17.49 -10.85
C VAL A 197 15.01 17.86 -9.76
#